data_4d6cf8a3e3a83a57cb0806c050136510
#
_entry.id   4d6cf8a3e3a83a57cb0806c050136510
#
_cell.length_a   1.000
_cell.length_b   1.000
_cell.length_c   1.000
_cell.angle_alpha   90.00
_cell.angle_beta   90.00
_cell.angle_gamma   90.00
#
_symmetry.space_group_name_H-M   'P 1'
#
loop_
_entity.id
_entity.type
_entity.pdbx_description
1 polymer ?
#
loop_
_entity_poly.entity_id
_entity_poly.type
_entity_poly.pdbx_seq_one_letter_code
_entity_poly.pdbx_strand_id
1 'polypeptide(L)'
;DACNHVGFEFNNLEKQYCYSLVLQHPKNRIVVPIINPDIFMVKKYLCHDDNTVEEINFSDKDREDFNIIRTIKPIGEKWQDMLEYLSSDNLDYIVQGIVMVNKNTDERSKFRSKNYEKVKHLKGNSPKMQLHYYYLRQKRIVNDFLHYYPEYRQLFKDMRSNLHDYTNQLYKNYVDCFIKKTKQLKEFPYNFKI
;
A
#
# COMPACT_ATOMS: atom_id res chain seq x y z
N ASP A 1 -2.82 -2.68 18.47
CA ASP A 1 -1.36 -2.41 18.34
C ASP A 1 -1.06 -0.92 18.17
N ALA A 2 -1.61 -0.21 17.13
CA ALA A 2 -1.32 1.21 16.90
C ALA A 2 -1.90 2.10 18.00
N CYS A 3 -3.13 1.85 18.46
CA CYS A 3 -3.73 2.60 19.57
C CYS A 3 -2.86 2.50 20.82
N ASN A 4 -2.40 1.29 21.16
CA ASN A 4 -1.53 1.09 22.33
C ASN A 4 -0.17 1.79 22.17
N HIS A 5 0.36 1.85 20.93
CA HIS A 5 1.65 2.51 20.69
C HIS A 5 1.59 4.01 20.91
N VAL A 6 0.50 4.66 20.50
CA VAL A 6 0.31 6.12 20.67
C VAL A 6 -0.42 6.48 21.98
N GLY A 7 -0.75 5.50 22.82
CA GLY A 7 -1.50 5.73 24.06
C GLY A 7 -2.95 6.15 23.82
N PHE A 8 -3.53 5.82 22.67
CA PHE A 8 -4.88 6.20 22.30
C PHE A 8 -5.90 5.27 22.95
N GLU A 9 -6.83 5.83 23.70
CA GLU A 9 -7.97 5.12 24.28
C GLU A 9 -9.28 5.69 23.76
N PHE A 10 -10.13 4.84 23.20
CA PHE A 10 -11.45 5.24 22.69
C PHE A 10 -12.35 5.83 23.79
N ASN A 11 -12.14 5.44 25.04
CA ASN A 11 -12.90 5.94 26.18
C ASN A 11 -12.65 7.43 26.47
N ASN A 12 -11.53 7.98 25.98
CA ASN A 12 -11.19 9.40 26.13
C ASN A 12 -11.91 10.29 25.13
N LEU A 13 -12.56 9.69 24.11
CA LEU A 13 -13.37 10.42 23.14
C LEU A 13 -14.71 10.87 23.76
N GLU A 14 -15.12 12.08 23.44
CA GLU A 14 -16.42 12.61 23.86
C GLU A 14 -17.55 11.85 23.14
N LYS A 15 -18.43 11.20 23.91
CA LYS A 15 -19.46 10.27 23.39
C LYS A 15 -20.54 10.92 22.52
N GLN A 16 -20.68 12.24 22.60
CA GLN A 16 -21.64 13.00 21.81
C GLN A 16 -21.22 13.20 20.36
N TYR A 17 -19.95 12.94 20.01
CA TYR A 17 -19.43 13.14 18.66
C TYR A 17 -19.08 11.83 17.97
N CYS A 18 -19.17 11.86 16.64
CA CYS A 18 -18.61 10.86 15.76
C CYS A 18 -17.25 11.32 15.23
N TYR A 19 -16.29 10.42 15.16
CA TYR A 19 -14.93 10.73 14.76
C TYR A 19 -14.52 9.95 13.51
N SER A 20 -13.93 10.64 12.55
CA SER A 20 -13.27 10.01 11.41
C SER A 20 -11.77 9.94 11.69
N LEU A 21 -11.25 8.73 11.85
CA LEU A 21 -9.85 8.48 12.19
C LEU A 21 -9.15 7.73 11.06
N VAL A 22 -7.87 8.03 10.83
CA VAL A 22 -6.97 7.28 9.95
C VAL A 22 -5.87 6.65 10.79
N LEU A 23 -5.79 5.34 10.73
CA LEU A 23 -4.76 4.55 11.37
C LEU A 23 -3.64 4.26 10.40
N GLN A 24 -2.40 4.52 10.82
CA GLN A 24 -1.19 4.12 10.11
C GLN A 24 -0.41 3.08 10.92
N HIS A 25 0.09 2.05 10.23
CA HIS A 25 0.89 1.00 10.87
C HIS A 25 1.91 0.41 9.89
N PRO A 26 3.16 0.14 10.31
CA PRO A 26 4.20 -0.42 9.43
C PRO A 26 3.79 -1.71 8.72
N LYS A 27 3.04 -2.59 9.40
CA LYS A 27 2.53 -3.85 8.82
C LYS A 27 1.45 -3.66 7.76
N ASN A 28 0.89 -2.46 7.62
CA ASN A 28 -0.16 -2.13 6.64
C ASN A 28 0.36 -1.18 5.56
N ARG A 29 1.63 -1.29 5.20
CA ARG A 29 2.22 -0.51 4.13
C ARG A 29 1.60 -0.86 2.78
N ILE A 30 1.03 0.14 2.10
CA ILE A 30 0.57 0.01 0.70
C ILE A 30 1.65 0.54 -0.25
N VAL A 31 2.00 1.81 -0.16
CA VAL A 31 3.03 2.47 -0.96
C VAL A 31 4.05 3.17 -0.07
N VAL A 32 3.57 4.17 0.67
CA VAL A 32 4.42 5.00 1.55
C VAL A 32 4.91 4.18 2.73
N PRO A 33 6.24 4.18 3.00
CA PRO A 33 6.77 3.55 4.21
C PRO A 33 6.20 4.24 5.46
N ILE A 34 5.66 3.44 6.36
CA ILE A 34 5.21 3.91 7.68
C ILE A 34 6.24 3.40 8.67
N ILE A 35 6.91 4.31 9.38
CA ILE A 35 7.99 3.96 10.32
C ILE A 35 7.37 3.60 11.68
N ASN A 36 6.51 4.47 12.19
CA ASN A 36 5.84 4.29 13.48
C ASN A 36 4.33 4.18 13.30
N PRO A 37 3.64 3.36 14.10
CA PRO A 37 2.19 3.40 14.17
C PRO A 37 1.71 4.78 14.59
N ASP A 38 0.59 5.25 14.01
CA ASP A 38 0.02 6.55 14.33
C ASP A 38 -1.48 6.59 14.06
N ILE A 39 -2.18 7.54 14.68
CA ILE A 39 -3.61 7.80 14.51
C ILE A 39 -3.81 9.27 14.20
N PHE A 40 -4.46 9.56 13.10
CA PHE A 40 -4.79 10.91 12.66
C PHE A 40 -6.29 11.13 12.76
N MET A 41 -6.70 12.23 13.39
CA MET A 41 -8.07 12.70 13.34
C MET A 41 -8.29 13.51 12.06
N VAL A 42 -9.28 13.09 11.27
CA VAL A 42 -9.61 13.70 9.99
C VAL A 42 -10.74 14.68 10.14
N LYS A 43 -11.81 14.26 10.84
CA LYS A 43 -13.03 15.07 11.06
C LYS A 43 -13.73 14.62 12.34
N LYS A 44 -14.48 15.57 12.92
CA LYS A 44 -15.35 15.40 14.07
C LYS A 44 -16.75 15.87 13.71
N TYR A 45 -17.77 15.11 14.07
CA TYR A 45 -19.15 15.37 13.69
C TYR A 45 -20.07 15.29 14.91
N LEU A 46 -21.08 16.13 14.92
CA LEU A 46 -22.25 16.00 15.79
C LEU A 46 -23.40 15.41 14.98
N CYS A 47 -23.97 14.32 15.46
CA CYS A 47 -25.16 13.71 14.87
C CYS A 47 -26.37 14.11 15.71
N HIS A 48 -27.35 14.77 15.09
CA HIS A 48 -28.57 15.22 15.74
C HIS A 48 -29.66 14.13 15.66
N ASP A 49 -30.66 14.22 16.54
CA ASP A 49 -31.78 13.26 16.63
C ASP A 49 -32.66 13.25 15.36
N ASP A 50 -32.66 14.34 14.59
CA ASP A 50 -33.34 14.46 13.29
C ASP A 50 -32.56 13.85 12.10
N ASN A 51 -31.47 13.12 12.39
CA ASN A 51 -30.54 12.54 11.43
C ASN A 51 -29.72 13.57 10.62
N THR A 52 -29.69 14.83 11.01
CA THR A 52 -28.76 15.79 10.44
C THR A 52 -27.37 15.62 11.07
N VAL A 53 -26.32 15.90 10.27
CA VAL A 53 -24.93 15.78 10.69
C VAL A 53 -24.24 17.13 10.49
N GLU A 54 -23.63 17.63 11.55
CA GLU A 54 -22.86 18.85 11.55
C GLU A 54 -21.38 18.58 11.72
N GLU A 55 -20.52 19.14 10.85
CA GLU A 55 -19.07 19.07 11.02
C GLU A 55 -18.61 20.05 12.09
N ILE A 56 -17.95 19.55 13.12
CA ILE A 56 -17.48 20.35 14.26
C ILE A 56 -15.99 20.66 14.08
N ASN A 57 -15.62 21.91 14.31
CA ASN A 57 -14.22 22.32 14.31
C ASN A 57 -13.48 21.70 15.50
N PHE A 58 -12.22 21.34 15.28
CA PHE A 58 -11.36 20.81 16.33
C PHE A 58 -11.11 21.86 17.41
N SER A 59 -11.30 21.47 18.66
CA SER A 59 -10.91 22.24 19.84
C SER A 59 -9.39 22.24 20.02
N ASP A 60 -8.88 23.10 20.89
CA ASP A 60 -7.45 23.09 21.24
C ASP A 60 -7.07 21.76 21.90
N LYS A 61 -7.95 21.18 22.70
CA LYS A 61 -7.77 19.86 23.30
C LYS A 61 -7.65 18.75 22.23
N ASP A 62 -8.52 18.77 21.20
CA ASP A 62 -8.40 17.80 20.09
C ASP A 62 -7.03 17.91 19.39
N ARG A 63 -6.46 19.14 19.32
CA ARG A 63 -5.16 19.41 18.70
C ARG A 63 -3.96 18.98 19.56
N GLU A 64 -4.16 18.95 20.87
CA GLU A 64 -3.16 18.48 21.83
C GLU A 64 -3.16 16.95 21.94
N ASP A 65 -4.34 16.34 21.94
CA ASP A 65 -4.53 14.91 22.17
C ASP A 65 -4.31 14.08 20.89
N PHE A 66 -4.48 14.67 19.68
CA PHE A 66 -4.48 13.92 18.43
C PHE A 66 -3.64 14.59 17.32
N ASN A 67 -3.02 13.75 16.49
CA ASN A 67 -2.50 14.21 15.21
C ASN A 67 -3.66 14.56 14.28
N ILE A 68 -3.72 15.82 13.83
CA ILE A 68 -4.78 16.30 12.95
C ILE A 68 -4.24 16.42 11.54
N ILE A 69 -5.00 15.91 10.57
CA ILE A 69 -4.67 16.08 9.14
C ILE A 69 -4.80 17.57 8.78
N ARG A 70 -3.68 18.14 8.34
CA ARG A 70 -3.62 19.56 8.00
C ARG A 70 -4.20 19.83 6.62
N THR A 71 -4.98 20.89 6.53
CA THR A 71 -5.34 21.46 5.24
C THR A 71 -4.10 22.08 4.60
N ILE A 72 -3.80 21.73 3.37
CA ILE A 72 -2.72 22.33 2.61
C ILE A 72 -3.22 23.58 1.88
N LYS A 73 -2.32 24.53 1.62
CA LYS A 73 -2.61 25.66 0.73
C LYS A 73 -2.82 25.15 -0.70
N PRO A 74 -3.69 25.81 -1.49
CA PRO A 74 -3.84 25.49 -2.90
C PRO A 74 -2.48 25.53 -3.62
N ILE A 75 -2.27 24.60 -4.54
CA ILE A 75 -1.09 24.55 -5.40
C ILE A 75 -1.44 25.29 -6.67
N GLY A 76 -0.83 26.47 -6.84
CA GLY A 76 -1.15 27.38 -7.95
C GLY A 76 -2.51 28.09 -7.80
N GLU A 77 -2.88 28.86 -8.81
CA GLU A 77 -4.15 29.61 -8.85
C GLU A 77 -5.22 28.89 -9.67
N LYS A 78 -4.82 28.01 -10.58
CA LYS A 78 -5.69 27.32 -11.52
C LYS A 78 -5.68 25.81 -11.25
N TRP A 79 -6.76 25.19 -11.65
CA TRP A 79 -6.90 23.73 -11.64
C TRP A 79 -5.75 23.02 -12.39
N GLN A 80 -5.31 23.58 -13.52
CA GLN A 80 -4.23 23.06 -14.34
C GLN A 80 -2.91 22.98 -13.56
N ASP A 81 -2.58 23.99 -12.76
CA ASP A 81 -1.35 24.05 -11.97
C ASP A 81 -1.27 22.85 -11.00
N MET A 82 -2.40 22.50 -10.38
CA MET A 82 -2.49 21.34 -9.50
C MET A 82 -2.33 20.03 -10.27
N LEU A 83 -2.95 19.89 -11.44
CA LEU A 83 -2.81 18.69 -12.27
C LEU A 83 -1.37 18.53 -12.76
N GLU A 84 -0.72 19.60 -13.18
CA GLU A 84 0.69 19.59 -13.59
C GLU A 84 1.59 19.18 -12.43
N TYR A 85 1.38 19.73 -11.24
CA TYR A 85 2.10 19.33 -10.04
C TYR A 85 1.98 17.82 -9.76
N LEU A 86 0.74 17.28 -9.75
CA LEU A 86 0.49 15.86 -9.47
C LEU A 86 0.99 14.93 -10.58
N SER A 87 1.16 15.44 -11.80
CA SER A 87 1.66 14.71 -12.98
C SER A 87 3.18 14.80 -13.13
N SER A 88 3.84 15.65 -12.34
CA SER A 88 5.29 15.86 -12.44
C SER A 88 6.09 14.59 -12.14
N ASP A 89 7.04 14.27 -12.99
CA ASP A 89 7.96 13.14 -12.78
C ASP A 89 8.94 13.39 -11.62
N ASN A 90 9.14 14.65 -11.22
CA ASN A 90 10.00 15.04 -10.10
C ASN A 90 9.28 14.98 -8.75
N LEU A 91 7.96 14.76 -8.73
CA LEU A 91 7.21 14.64 -7.49
C LEU A 91 7.53 13.29 -6.82
N ASP A 92 7.89 13.34 -5.53
CA ASP A 92 8.17 12.13 -4.77
C ASP A 92 6.92 11.22 -4.70
N TYR A 93 7.12 9.91 -4.84
CA TYR A 93 6.05 8.91 -4.71
C TYR A 93 5.42 8.85 -3.31
N ILE A 94 6.07 9.44 -2.30
CA ILE A 94 5.52 9.59 -0.95
C ILE A 94 4.30 10.51 -0.96
N VAL A 95 4.26 11.48 -1.88
CA VAL A 95 3.10 12.35 -2.05
C VAL A 95 1.97 11.56 -2.72
N GLN A 96 1.00 11.15 -1.93
CA GLN A 96 -0.12 10.31 -2.40
C GLN A 96 -1.03 11.05 -3.38
N GLY A 97 -1.25 12.33 -3.14
CA GLY A 97 -2.17 13.17 -3.90
C GLY A 97 -2.92 14.15 -3.01
N ILE A 98 -4.04 14.66 -3.51
CA ILE A 98 -4.84 15.70 -2.88
C ILE A 98 -6.30 15.25 -2.80
N VAL A 99 -6.95 15.57 -1.69
CA VAL A 99 -8.41 15.48 -1.54
C VAL A 99 -8.97 16.89 -1.58
N MET A 100 -9.86 17.14 -2.54
CA MET A 100 -10.62 18.39 -2.63
C MET A 100 -12.00 18.19 -2.04
N VAL A 101 -12.45 19.18 -1.32
CA VAL A 101 -13.77 19.20 -0.71
C VAL A 101 -14.52 20.43 -1.20
N ASN A 102 -15.72 20.25 -1.74
CA ASN A 102 -16.61 21.34 -2.05
C ASN A 102 -17.22 21.85 -0.73
N LYS A 103 -16.94 23.11 -0.39
CA LYS A 103 -17.41 23.69 0.89
C LYS A 103 -18.93 23.83 0.99
N ASN A 104 -19.65 23.86 -0.13
CA ASN A 104 -21.09 24.04 -0.14
C ASN A 104 -21.87 22.72 -0.10
N THR A 105 -21.32 21.66 -0.71
CA THR A 105 -22.00 20.35 -0.86
C THR A 105 -21.32 19.25 -0.07
N ASP A 106 -20.16 19.52 0.51
CA ASP A 106 -19.26 18.56 1.19
C ASP A 106 -18.82 17.37 0.31
N GLU A 107 -19.08 17.47 -1.00
CA GLU A 107 -18.62 16.47 -1.98
C GLU A 107 -17.09 16.43 -2.05
N ARG A 108 -16.53 15.23 -2.18
CA ARG A 108 -15.10 15.00 -2.15
C ARG A 108 -14.60 14.34 -3.41
N SER A 109 -13.50 14.86 -3.96
CA SER A 109 -12.78 14.28 -5.09
C SER A 109 -11.33 14.04 -4.73
N LYS A 110 -10.78 12.89 -5.18
CA LYS A 110 -9.40 12.49 -4.92
C LYS A 110 -8.59 12.54 -6.21
N PHE A 111 -7.46 13.22 -6.14
CA PHE A 111 -6.48 13.30 -7.23
C PHE A 111 -5.17 12.73 -6.74
N ARG A 112 -4.73 11.64 -7.36
CA ARG A 112 -3.50 10.96 -6.95
C ARG A 112 -2.33 11.40 -7.81
N SER A 113 -1.13 11.40 -7.21
CA SER A 113 0.08 11.68 -7.97
C SER A 113 0.42 10.52 -8.90
N LYS A 114 0.98 10.84 -10.06
CA LYS A 114 1.43 9.88 -11.08
C LYS A 114 2.43 8.89 -10.49
N ASN A 115 3.42 9.38 -9.72
CA ASN A 115 4.47 8.55 -9.16
C ASN A 115 3.96 7.63 -8.05
N TYR A 116 3.04 8.10 -7.20
CA TYR A 116 2.37 7.23 -6.23
C TYR A 116 1.59 6.10 -6.91
N GLU A 117 0.79 6.38 -7.94
CA GLU A 117 0.04 5.36 -8.67
C GLU A 117 0.98 4.36 -9.37
N LYS A 118 2.10 4.82 -9.96
CA LYS A 118 3.12 3.95 -10.55
C LYS A 118 3.65 2.93 -9.52
N VAL A 119 4.05 3.40 -8.35
CA VAL A 119 4.58 2.53 -7.28
C VAL A 119 3.49 1.60 -6.73
N LYS A 120 2.26 2.09 -6.59
CA LYS A 120 1.11 1.28 -6.19
C LYS A 120 0.81 0.15 -7.17
N HIS A 121 0.89 0.42 -8.49
CA HIS A 121 0.70 -0.60 -9.51
C HIS A 121 1.80 -1.68 -9.48
N LEU A 122 3.05 -1.30 -9.16
CA LEU A 122 4.12 -2.28 -8.94
C LEU A 122 3.80 -3.24 -7.78
N LYS A 123 3.20 -2.74 -6.69
CA LYS A 123 2.77 -3.56 -5.55
C LYS A 123 1.69 -4.57 -5.96
N GLY A 124 0.75 -4.15 -6.80
CA GLY A 124 -0.40 -4.96 -7.19
C GLY A 124 -1.27 -5.37 -5.99
N ASN A 125 -2.24 -6.23 -6.27
CA ASN A 125 -3.19 -6.74 -5.27
C ASN A 125 -3.12 -8.27 -5.13
N SER A 126 -2.03 -8.90 -5.56
CA SER A 126 -1.90 -10.35 -5.45
C SER A 126 -1.80 -10.77 -3.98
N PRO A 127 -2.70 -11.65 -3.49
CA PRO A 127 -2.63 -12.15 -2.11
C PRO A 127 -1.44 -13.09 -1.89
N LYS A 128 -0.91 -13.68 -2.97
CA LYS A 128 0.24 -14.60 -2.93
C LYS A 128 1.47 -13.94 -3.53
N MET A 129 2.43 -13.59 -2.69
CA MET A 129 3.66 -12.93 -3.10
C MET A 129 4.48 -13.77 -4.11
N GLN A 130 4.40 -15.10 -4.06
CA GLN A 130 5.05 -15.97 -5.04
C GLN A 130 4.52 -15.77 -6.46
N LEU A 131 3.20 -15.68 -6.64
CA LEU A 131 2.60 -15.40 -7.95
C LEU A 131 2.97 -13.99 -8.43
N HIS A 132 3.00 -13.04 -7.51
CA HIS A 132 3.44 -11.68 -7.82
C HIS A 132 4.90 -11.63 -8.27
N TYR A 133 5.80 -12.36 -7.59
CA TYR A 133 7.20 -12.50 -8.01
C TYR A 133 7.32 -13.07 -9.42
N TYR A 134 6.57 -14.11 -9.77
CA TYR A 134 6.60 -14.68 -11.12
C TYR A 134 6.10 -13.70 -12.17
N TYR A 135 5.04 -12.95 -11.87
CA TYR A 135 4.54 -11.88 -12.74
C TYR A 135 5.61 -10.79 -12.95
N LEU A 136 6.21 -10.27 -11.88
CA LEU A 136 7.27 -9.26 -11.97
C LEU A 136 8.49 -9.77 -12.77
N ARG A 137 8.86 -11.04 -12.58
CA ARG A 137 9.95 -11.69 -13.32
C ARG A 137 9.62 -11.80 -14.80
N GLN A 138 8.42 -12.22 -15.17
CA GLN A 138 7.95 -12.29 -16.55
C GLN A 138 7.99 -10.92 -17.23
N LYS A 139 7.61 -9.87 -16.52
CA LYS A 139 7.66 -8.47 -16.97
C LYS A 139 9.05 -7.84 -16.91
N ARG A 140 10.04 -8.50 -16.32
CA ARG A 140 11.43 -8.02 -16.13
C ARG A 140 11.52 -6.76 -15.24
N ILE A 141 10.59 -6.56 -14.33
CA ILE A 141 10.50 -5.39 -13.44
C ILE A 141 10.74 -5.72 -11.95
N VAL A 142 11.41 -6.83 -11.66
CA VAL A 142 11.76 -7.24 -10.28
C VAL A 142 12.64 -6.19 -9.60
N ASN A 143 13.61 -5.62 -10.31
CA ASN A 143 14.50 -4.60 -9.74
C ASN A 143 13.74 -3.30 -9.44
N ASP A 144 12.82 -2.89 -10.31
CA ASP A 144 11.98 -1.71 -10.08
C ASP A 144 11.10 -1.90 -8.82
N PHE A 145 10.52 -3.09 -8.68
CA PHE A 145 9.77 -3.43 -7.46
C PHE A 145 10.66 -3.37 -6.21
N LEU A 146 11.84 -4.00 -6.22
CA LEU A 146 12.75 -4.04 -5.07
C LEU A 146 13.40 -2.70 -4.75
N HIS A 147 13.38 -1.74 -5.67
CA HIS A 147 13.78 -0.37 -5.41
C HIS A 147 12.82 0.30 -4.42
N TYR A 148 11.50 0.14 -4.63
CA TYR A 148 10.49 0.74 -3.76
C TYR A 148 10.11 -0.13 -2.55
N TYR A 149 10.28 -1.45 -2.63
CA TYR A 149 9.92 -2.45 -1.62
C TYR A 149 11.13 -3.32 -1.23
N PRO A 150 12.19 -2.72 -0.66
CA PRO A 150 13.44 -3.44 -0.35
C PRO A 150 13.25 -4.53 0.71
N GLU A 151 12.20 -4.50 1.50
CA GLU A 151 11.85 -5.51 2.50
C GLU A 151 11.59 -6.90 1.89
N TYR A 152 11.26 -6.97 0.60
CA TYR A 152 11.04 -8.24 -0.10
C TYR A 152 12.30 -8.86 -0.70
N ARG A 153 13.48 -8.24 -0.55
CA ARG A 153 14.74 -8.73 -1.18
C ARG A 153 15.07 -10.15 -0.77
N GLN A 154 15.02 -10.47 0.53
CA GLN A 154 15.35 -11.81 1.00
C GLN A 154 14.32 -12.83 0.49
N LEU A 155 13.04 -12.53 0.60
CA LEU A 155 11.97 -13.40 0.11
C LEU A 155 12.11 -13.70 -1.40
N PHE A 156 12.42 -12.68 -2.20
CA PHE A 156 12.60 -12.86 -3.66
C PHE A 156 13.89 -13.61 -4.00
N LYS A 157 14.94 -13.47 -3.19
CA LYS A 157 16.15 -14.27 -3.32
C LYS A 157 15.85 -15.76 -3.10
N ASP A 158 15.10 -16.09 -2.06
CA ASP A 158 14.72 -17.46 -1.74
C ASP A 158 13.82 -18.06 -2.84
N MET A 159 12.84 -17.29 -3.32
CA MET A 159 11.99 -17.70 -4.44
C MET A 159 12.79 -17.93 -5.72
N ARG A 160 13.81 -17.10 -5.99
CA ARG A 160 14.70 -17.26 -7.12
C ARG A 160 15.52 -18.56 -7.00
N SER A 161 16.07 -18.83 -5.81
CA SER A 161 16.84 -20.05 -5.57
C SER A 161 15.97 -21.29 -5.78
N ASN A 162 14.80 -21.32 -5.12
CA ASN A 162 13.85 -22.44 -5.27
C ASN A 162 13.46 -22.70 -6.73
N LEU A 163 13.21 -21.65 -7.50
CA LEU A 163 12.89 -21.80 -8.92
C LEU A 163 14.07 -22.33 -9.73
N HIS A 164 15.28 -21.88 -9.41
CA HIS A 164 16.50 -22.36 -10.06
C HIS A 164 16.76 -23.82 -9.75
N ASP A 165 16.64 -24.22 -8.50
CA ASP A 165 16.83 -25.61 -8.06
C ASP A 165 15.78 -26.53 -8.68
N TYR A 166 14.53 -26.11 -8.74
CA TYR A 166 13.48 -26.85 -9.44
C TYR A 166 13.79 -27.00 -10.94
N THR A 167 14.24 -25.94 -11.59
CA THR A 167 14.59 -25.97 -13.03
C THR A 167 15.75 -26.89 -13.29
N ASN A 168 16.79 -26.85 -12.46
CA ASN A 168 17.95 -27.74 -12.57
C ASN A 168 17.56 -29.20 -12.36
N GLN A 169 16.72 -29.49 -11.36
CA GLN A 169 16.24 -30.84 -11.12
C GLN A 169 15.38 -31.35 -12.28
N LEU A 170 14.50 -30.51 -12.81
CA LEU A 170 13.67 -30.85 -13.98
C LEU A 170 14.56 -31.16 -15.19
N TYR A 171 15.56 -30.33 -15.46
CA TYR A 171 16.51 -30.56 -16.56
C TYR A 171 17.29 -31.86 -16.38
N LYS A 172 17.79 -32.12 -15.16
CA LYS A 172 18.48 -33.38 -14.83
C LYS A 172 17.58 -34.59 -15.06
N ASN A 173 16.34 -34.53 -14.62
CA ASN A 173 15.36 -35.60 -14.82
C ASN A 173 15.07 -35.82 -16.31
N TYR A 174 14.95 -34.74 -17.08
CA TYR A 174 14.80 -34.82 -18.53
C TYR A 174 16.00 -35.53 -19.21
N VAL A 175 17.23 -35.16 -18.86
CA VAL A 175 18.44 -35.78 -19.38
C VAL A 175 18.50 -37.27 -19.04
N ASP A 176 18.20 -37.64 -17.78
CA ASP A 176 18.24 -39.03 -17.35
C ASP A 176 17.15 -39.89 -18.02
N CYS A 177 15.97 -39.32 -18.24
CA CYS A 177 14.83 -40.02 -18.82
C CYS A 177 14.92 -40.14 -20.37
N PHE A 178 15.17 -39.03 -21.06
CA PHE A 178 15.00 -38.94 -22.52
C PHE A 178 16.32 -38.99 -23.31
N ILE A 179 17.41 -38.51 -22.72
CA ILE A 179 18.71 -38.49 -23.38
C ILE A 179 19.52 -39.74 -23.03
N LYS A 180 19.79 -39.93 -21.73
CA LYS A 180 20.61 -41.08 -21.28
C LYS A 180 19.82 -42.38 -21.15
N LYS A 181 18.48 -42.28 -21.01
CA LYS A 181 17.56 -43.42 -20.83
C LYS A 181 17.91 -44.31 -19.63
N THR A 182 18.49 -43.74 -18.58
CA THR A 182 18.90 -44.43 -17.35
C THR A 182 17.74 -44.64 -16.38
N LYS A 183 16.67 -43.84 -16.50
CA LYS A 183 15.46 -43.91 -15.65
C LYS A 183 14.20 -43.79 -16.48
N GLN A 184 13.12 -44.44 -16.01
CA GLN A 184 11.80 -44.32 -16.64
C GLN A 184 11.00 -43.17 -16.02
N LEU A 185 10.09 -42.56 -16.80
CA LEU A 185 9.24 -41.45 -16.35
C LEU A 185 8.45 -41.75 -15.05
N LYS A 186 8.03 -43.02 -14.89
CA LYS A 186 7.29 -43.46 -13.71
C LYS A 186 8.10 -43.41 -12.38
N GLU A 187 9.43 -43.38 -12.47
CA GLU A 187 10.31 -43.38 -11.31
C GLU A 187 10.52 -41.97 -10.70
N PHE A 188 10.10 -40.93 -11.41
CA PHE A 188 10.19 -39.57 -10.93
C PHE A 188 8.98 -39.18 -10.07
N PRO A 189 9.13 -38.26 -9.09
CA PRO A 189 8.03 -37.70 -8.34
C PRO A 189 6.96 -37.06 -9.24
N TYR A 190 5.70 -37.04 -8.80
CA TYR A 190 4.56 -36.56 -9.60
C TYR A 190 4.76 -35.14 -10.14
N ASN A 191 5.29 -34.23 -9.35
CA ASN A 191 5.56 -32.82 -9.71
C ASN A 191 6.60 -32.65 -10.84
N PHE A 192 7.29 -33.72 -11.24
CA PHE A 192 8.23 -33.75 -12.38
C PHE A 192 7.72 -34.62 -13.56
N LYS A 193 6.49 -35.14 -13.46
CA LYS A 193 5.83 -35.90 -14.54
C LYS A 193 4.91 -34.95 -15.30
N ILE A 194 5.43 -34.28 -16.30
CA ILE A 194 4.66 -33.40 -17.19
C ILE A 194 4.57 -34.06 -18.56
#